data_12680b4c89584385bf3da1119b6ad506
#
_entry.id   12680b4c89584385bf3da1119b6ad506
#
_cell.length_a   1.000
_cell.length_b   1.000
_cell.length_c   1.000
_cell.angle_alpha   90.00
_cell.angle_beta   90.00
_cell.angle_gamma   90.00
#
_symmetry.space_group_name_H-M   'P 1'
#
loop_
_entity.id
_entity.type
_entity.pdbx_description
1 polymer ?
#
loop_
_entity_poly.entity_id
_entity_poly.type
_entity_poly.pdbx_seq_one_letter_code
_entity_poly.pdbx_strand_id
1 'polypeptide(L)'
;MSKVKKITVSGCHLTSAEEIIERLPVKSKKTYFFKVNKKQVETEVEKMIFVEKATVTKDLIGNIKIRIKENNASLYGYINNILYVADQDGIFEQDQQQKWISYVQRCPQMMNFDEEHFRSFVKAYVKLPSVVQNQISSIVFEPDEKDQTKCKLELDDGKVFYVRIEDMEKQLTSTNYYLVIQSYPDYKYYDYLGKKCLCIQLNSV
;
A
#
# COMPACT_ATOMS: atom_id res chain seq x y z
N MET A 1 -39.89 -14.92 7.85
CA MET A 1 -38.82 -14.33 7.02
C MET A 1 -37.51 -15.06 7.26
N SER A 2 -36.86 -15.53 6.20
CA SER A 2 -35.61 -16.31 6.30
C SER A 2 -34.42 -15.43 6.69
N LYS A 3 -33.59 -15.88 7.63
CA LYS A 3 -32.31 -15.29 8.01
C LYS A 3 -31.18 -15.89 7.18
N VAL A 4 -30.05 -15.19 7.09
CA VAL A 4 -28.81 -15.71 6.51
C VAL A 4 -28.43 -17.00 7.25
N LYS A 5 -28.30 -18.11 6.54
CA LYS A 5 -27.93 -19.41 7.13
C LYS A 5 -26.45 -19.56 7.35
N LYS A 6 -25.67 -19.32 6.28
CA LYS A 6 -24.21 -19.46 6.28
C LYS A 6 -23.56 -18.36 5.43
N ILE A 7 -22.39 -17.90 5.85
CA ILE A 7 -21.49 -17.03 5.07
C ILE A 7 -20.20 -17.81 4.85
N THR A 8 -19.73 -17.85 3.62
CA THR A 8 -18.44 -18.47 3.27
C THR A 8 -17.62 -17.49 2.47
N VAL A 9 -16.32 -17.43 2.74
CA VAL A 9 -15.35 -16.63 2.01
C VAL A 9 -14.35 -17.56 1.36
N SER A 10 -13.88 -17.22 0.17
CA SER A 10 -12.89 -17.97 -0.61
C SER A 10 -11.96 -17.02 -1.35
N GLY A 11 -10.74 -17.48 -1.67
CA GLY A 11 -9.69 -16.69 -2.32
C GLY A 11 -8.73 -16.01 -1.35
N CYS A 12 -8.76 -16.41 -0.06
CA CYS A 12 -7.90 -15.89 0.99
C CYS A 12 -6.53 -16.59 0.99
N HIS A 13 -5.45 -15.81 0.90
CA HIS A 13 -4.06 -16.24 1.06
C HIS A 13 -3.32 -15.34 2.06
N LEU A 14 -3.48 -14.03 1.91
CA LEU A 14 -2.94 -12.99 2.81
C LEU A 14 -3.96 -12.59 3.88
N THR A 15 -5.26 -12.66 3.53
CA THR A 15 -6.38 -12.36 4.43
C THR A 15 -6.93 -13.63 5.08
N SER A 16 -7.68 -13.47 6.17
CA SER A 16 -8.39 -14.57 6.84
C SER A 16 -9.89 -14.51 6.53
N ALA A 17 -10.48 -15.66 6.18
CA ALA A 17 -11.92 -15.77 5.97
C ALA A 17 -12.71 -15.40 7.23
N GLU A 18 -12.20 -15.77 8.40
CA GLU A 18 -12.77 -15.48 9.71
C GLU A 18 -12.76 -13.97 9.98
N GLU A 19 -11.62 -13.29 9.77
CA GLU A 19 -11.49 -11.84 9.95
C GLU A 19 -12.44 -11.07 9.02
N ILE A 20 -12.57 -11.52 7.77
CA ILE A 20 -13.52 -10.92 6.83
C ILE A 20 -14.94 -11.06 7.36
N ILE A 21 -15.35 -12.28 7.77
CA ILE A 21 -16.70 -12.54 8.29
C ILE A 21 -16.99 -11.70 9.54
N GLU A 22 -16.00 -11.52 10.42
CA GLU A 22 -16.14 -10.73 11.64
C GLU A 22 -16.36 -9.24 11.35
N ARG A 23 -15.73 -8.69 10.35
CA ARG A 23 -15.86 -7.27 9.95
C ARG A 23 -17.13 -6.98 9.13
N LEU A 24 -17.82 -8.02 8.59
CA LEU A 24 -19.02 -7.82 7.80
C LEU A 24 -20.17 -7.19 8.59
N PRO A 25 -20.96 -6.29 7.97
CA PRO A 25 -22.20 -5.78 8.56
C PRO A 25 -23.32 -6.86 8.60
N VAL A 26 -23.10 -7.97 7.90
CA VAL A 26 -24.04 -9.09 7.78
C VAL A 26 -23.59 -10.25 8.69
N LYS A 27 -24.51 -10.75 9.54
CA LYS A 27 -24.20 -11.85 10.45
C LYS A 27 -25.11 -13.05 10.18
N SER A 28 -24.51 -14.26 10.18
CA SER A 28 -25.25 -15.52 10.08
C SER A 28 -26.27 -15.65 11.21
N LYS A 29 -27.44 -16.20 10.94
CA LYS A 29 -28.59 -16.42 11.87
C LYS A 29 -29.15 -15.12 12.50
N LYS A 30 -28.57 -13.95 12.26
CA LYS A 30 -29.02 -12.65 12.81
C LYS A 30 -29.64 -11.78 11.72
N THR A 31 -28.99 -11.61 10.58
CA THR A 31 -29.43 -10.72 9.50
C THR A 31 -30.50 -11.37 8.63
N TYR A 32 -31.55 -10.64 8.28
CA TYR A 32 -32.56 -11.11 7.33
C TYR A 32 -31.98 -11.18 5.91
N PHE A 33 -32.14 -12.34 5.26
CA PHE A 33 -31.48 -12.63 3.98
C PHE A 33 -31.86 -11.66 2.86
N PHE A 34 -33.14 -11.23 2.80
CA PHE A 34 -33.62 -10.30 1.78
C PHE A 34 -33.06 -8.86 1.97
N LYS A 35 -32.70 -8.48 3.21
CA LYS A 35 -32.10 -7.18 3.52
C LYS A 35 -30.61 -7.07 3.13
N VAL A 36 -29.99 -8.18 2.77
CA VAL A 36 -28.57 -8.17 2.40
C VAL A 36 -28.37 -7.52 1.04
N ASN A 37 -27.75 -6.37 1.05
CA ASN A 37 -27.30 -5.65 -0.16
C ASN A 37 -25.91 -6.17 -0.56
N LYS A 38 -25.83 -6.88 -1.69
CA LYS A 38 -24.56 -7.46 -2.17
C LYS A 38 -23.49 -6.39 -2.38
N LYS A 39 -23.83 -5.29 -3.08
CA LYS A 39 -22.88 -4.22 -3.40
C LYS A 39 -22.33 -3.55 -2.14
N GLN A 40 -23.16 -3.38 -1.12
CA GLN A 40 -22.70 -2.86 0.17
C GLN A 40 -21.69 -3.80 0.83
N VAL A 41 -21.95 -5.12 0.80
CA VAL A 41 -21.03 -6.11 1.37
C VAL A 41 -19.73 -6.14 0.57
N GLU A 42 -19.77 -6.10 -0.77
CA GLU A 42 -18.59 -6.02 -1.63
C GLU A 42 -17.74 -4.80 -1.28
N THR A 43 -18.35 -3.61 -1.23
CA THR A 43 -17.65 -2.36 -0.87
C THR A 43 -17.01 -2.41 0.53
N GLU A 44 -17.67 -3.02 1.52
CA GLU A 44 -17.07 -3.13 2.87
C GLU A 44 -15.91 -4.12 2.92
N VAL A 45 -15.96 -5.18 2.14
CA VAL A 45 -14.84 -6.13 2.03
C VAL A 45 -13.67 -5.52 1.26
N GLU A 46 -13.93 -4.77 0.20
CA GLU A 46 -12.92 -4.09 -0.62
C GLU A 46 -12.18 -2.94 0.12
N LYS A 47 -12.65 -2.53 1.30
CA LYS A 47 -11.90 -1.60 2.18
C LYS A 47 -10.86 -2.29 3.05
N MET A 48 -10.85 -3.62 3.08
CA MET A 48 -9.89 -4.38 3.88
C MET A 48 -8.56 -4.50 3.15
N ILE A 49 -7.47 -4.45 3.91
CA ILE A 49 -6.13 -4.60 3.34
C ILE A 49 -6.00 -5.91 2.54
N PHE A 50 -5.29 -5.85 1.44
CA PHE A 50 -5.07 -6.95 0.47
C PHE A 50 -6.31 -7.41 -0.29
N VAL A 51 -7.44 -6.73 -0.23
CA VAL A 51 -8.60 -7.08 -1.04
C VAL A 51 -8.74 -6.15 -2.24
N GLU A 52 -8.30 -6.60 -3.41
CA GLU A 52 -8.48 -5.89 -4.68
C GLU A 52 -9.95 -5.86 -5.10
N LYS A 53 -10.64 -7.02 -4.96
CA LYS A 53 -12.04 -7.14 -5.39
C LYS A 53 -12.78 -8.19 -4.59
N ALA A 54 -14.03 -7.91 -4.27
CA ALA A 54 -14.97 -8.85 -3.69
C ALA A 54 -16.16 -9.09 -4.62
N THR A 55 -16.63 -10.32 -4.68
CA THR A 55 -17.86 -10.70 -5.41
C THR A 55 -18.77 -11.47 -4.49
N VAL A 56 -19.99 -10.96 -4.28
CA VAL A 56 -20.98 -11.55 -3.39
C VAL A 56 -22.08 -12.24 -4.19
N THR A 57 -22.29 -13.51 -3.89
CA THR A 57 -23.41 -14.29 -4.45
C THR A 57 -24.33 -14.78 -3.34
N LYS A 58 -25.63 -14.84 -3.64
CA LYS A 58 -26.68 -15.34 -2.74
C LYS A 58 -27.31 -16.57 -3.39
N ASP A 59 -27.45 -17.65 -2.66
CA ASP A 59 -28.18 -18.81 -3.16
C ASP A 59 -29.64 -18.83 -2.71
N LEU A 60 -30.44 -19.73 -3.27
CA LEU A 60 -31.87 -19.83 -3.01
C LEU A 60 -32.21 -20.37 -1.60
N ILE A 61 -31.23 -20.97 -0.94
CA ILE A 61 -31.44 -21.60 0.38
C ILE A 61 -30.98 -20.73 1.55
N GLY A 62 -30.52 -19.51 1.26
CA GLY A 62 -30.18 -18.50 2.28
C GLY A 62 -28.71 -18.39 2.66
N ASN A 63 -27.79 -18.90 1.84
CA ASN A 63 -26.37 -18.75 2.05
C ASN A 63 -25.82 -17.53 1.25
N ILE A 64 -24.75 -16.97 1.77
CA ILE A 64 -23.95 -15.93 1.12
C ILE A 64 -22.57 -16.51 0.87
N LYS A 65 -22.09 -16.38 -0.38
CA LYS A 65 -20.74 -16.75 -0.77
C LYS A 65 -20.02 -15.49 -1.21
N ILE A 66 -18.85 -15.24 -0.65
CA ILE A 66 -17.97 -14.13 -0.98
C ILE A 66 -16.71 -14.73 -1.59
N ARG A 67 -16.38 -14.29 -2.80
CA ARG A 67 -15.10 -14.60 -3.44
C ARG A 67 -14.30 -13.32 -3.46
N ILE A 68 -13.08 -13.38 -2.95
CA ILE A 68 -12.15 -12.25 -3.03
C ILE A 68 -11.05 -12.55 -4.07
N LYS A 69 -10.54 -11.46 -4.64
CA LYS A 69 -9.27 -11.40 -5.35
C LYS A 69 -8.37 -10.53 -4.50
N GLU A 70 -7.23 -11.08 -4.09
CA GLU A 70 -6.25 -10.34 -3.30
C GLU A 70 -5.27 -9.58 -4.20
N ASN A 71 -4.81 -8.42 -3.72
CA ASN A 71 -3.65 -7.70 -4.23
C ASN A 71 -2.40 -8.01 -3.37
N ASN A 72 -1.26 -7.43 -3.75
CA ASN A 72 0.00 -7.68 -3.07
C ASN A 72 0.31 -6.57 -2.06
N ALA A 73 1.21 -6.87 -1.11
CA ALA A 73 1.86 -5.86 -0.32
C ALA A 73 2.71 -4.95 -1.22
N SER A 74 2.79 -3.67 -0.86
CA SER A 74 3.58 -2.67 -1.60
C SER A 74 4.69 -2.05 -0.77
N LEU A 75 4.42 -1.79 0.51
CA LEU A 75 5.33 -1.13 1.44
C LEU A 75 5.15 -1.71 2.85
N TYR A 76 6.20 -1.62 3.66
CA TYR A 76 6.11 -1.89 5.09
C TYR A 76 7.06 -1.00 5.89
N GLY A 77 6.81 -0.87 7.17
CA GLY A 77 7.69 -0.16 8.10
C GLY A 77 7.35 -0.43 9.54
N TYR A 78 8.20 0.02 10.44
CA TYR A 78 7.97 -0.08 11.86
C TYR A 78 7.77 1.30 12.47
N ILE A 79 6.67 1.47 13.20
CA ILE A 79 6.36 2.67 13.97
C ILE A 79 6.19 2.23 15.42
N ASN A 80 7.01 2.75 16.32
CA ASN A 80 7.03 2.34 17.74
C ASN A 80 7.11 0.81 17.94
N ASN A 81 7.93 0.13 17.15
CA ASN A 81 8.10 -1.33 17.12
C ASN A 81 6.86 -2.13 16.67
N ILE A 82 5.83 -1.49 16.15
CA ILE A 82 4.68 -2.14 15.55
C ILE A 82 4.88 -2.17 14.04
N LEU A 83 4.69 -3.34 13.42
CA LEU A 83 4.72 -3.50 11.97
C LEU A 83 3.48 -2.83 11.36
N TYR A 84 3.71 -1.98 10.38
CA TYR A 84 2.69 -1.41 9.48
C TYR A 84 2.93 -1.94 8.09
N VAL A 85 1.87 -2.37 7.43
CA VAL A 85 1.91 -2.91 6.08
C VAL A 85 0.92 -2.15 5.21
N ALA A 86 1.31 -1.83 3.99
CA ALA A 86 0.44 -1.24 2.98
C ALA A 86 0.32 -2.16 1.76
N ASP A 87 -0.84 -2.15 1.12
CA ASP A 87 -1.07 -2.85 -0.13
C ASP A 87 -0.93 -1.94 -1.37
N GLN A 88 -1.12 -2.50 -2.54
CA GLN A 88 -1.01 -1.78 -3.83
C GLN A 88 -2.12 -0.73 -4.04
N ASP A 89 -3.23 -0.80 -3.31
CA ASP A 89 -4.31 0.19 -3.36
C ASP A 89 -4.12 1.33 -2.34
N GLY A 90 -3.05 1.25 -1.54
CA GLY A 90 -2.72 2.25 -0.52
C GLY A 90 -3.53 2.10 0.77
N ILE A 91 -4.17 0.96 0.97
CA ILE A 91 -4.77 0.58 2.24
C ILE A 91 -3.64 0.08 3.13
N PHE A 92 -3.61 0.51 4.40
CA PHE A 92 -2.59 0.05 5.33
C PHE A 92 -3.20 -0.26 6.69
N GLU A 93 -2.60 -1.24 7.37
CA GLU A 93 -3.00 -1.69 8.70
C GLU A 93 -1.77 -1.99 9.57
N GLN A 94 -1.98 -1.94 10.90
CA GLN A 94 -1.03 -2.43 11.89
C GLN A 94 -1.08 -3.95 11.93
N ASP A 95 0.10 -4.57 11.95
CA ASP A 95 0.26 -6.00 12.15
C ASP A 95 1.00 -6.29 13.46
N GLN A 96 0.30 -6.20 14.58
CA GLN A 96 0.87 -6.45 15.91
C GLN A 96 1.38 -7.89 16.10
N GLN A 97 0.82 -8.84 15.36
CA GLN A 97 1.18 -10.26 15.42
C GLN A 97 2.26 -10.65 14.41
N GLN A 98 2.68 -9.70 13.56
CA GLN A 98 3.66 -9.90 12.47
C GLN A 98 3.28 -11.05 11.51
N LYS A 99 1.99 -11.28 11.31
CA LYS A 99 1.47 -12.35 10.44
C LYS A 99 1.85 -12.17 8.98
N TRP A 100 2.10 -10.94 8.54
CA TRP A 100 2.45 -10.62 7.16
C TRP A 100 3.95 -10.43 6.91
N ILE A 101 4.79 -10.56 7.94
CA ILE A 101 6.23 -10.28 7.81
C ILE A 101 6.90 -11.04 6.66
N SER A 102 6.55 -12.32 6.46
CA SER A 102 7.11 -13.14 5.38
C SER A 102 6.72 -12.68 3.97
N TYR A 103 5.60 -11.97 3.84
CA TYR A 103 5.11 -11.45 2.57
C TYR A 103 5.70 -10.08 2.22
N VAL A 104 6.01 -9.26 3.25
CA VAL A 104 6.46 -7.88 3.05
C VAL A 104 7.97 -7.73 2.93
N GLN A 105 8.77 -8.74 3.30
CA GLN A 105 10.24 -8.69 3.26
C GLN A 105 10.84 -8.36 1.87
N ARG A 106 10.05 -8.51 0.81
CA ARG A 106 10.46 -8.17 -0.57
C ARG A 106 9.97 -6.80 -1.02
N CYS A 107 9.20 -6.13 -0.18
CA CYS A 107 8.72 -4.78 -0.45
C CYS A 107 9.70 -3.74 0.09
N PRO A 108 9.71 -2.51 -0.45
CA PRO A 108 10.48 -1.42 0.11
C PRO A 108 10.14 -1.17 1.57
N GLN A 109 11.18 -1.05 2.41
CA GLN A 109 11.02 -0.73 3.83
C GLN A 109 10.97 0.78 4.04
N MET A 110 10.01 1.22 4.81
CA MET A 110 9.87 2.60 5.27
C MET A 110 10.49 2.76 6.66
N MET A 111 11.41 3.70 6.82
CA MET A 111 12.15 3.96 8.04
C MET A 111 11.94 5.39 8.54
N ASN A 112 11.93 5.58 9.86
CA ASN A 112 11.81 6.86 10.57
C ASN A 112 10.47 7.59 10.37
N PHE A 113 9.43 6.92 9.92
CA PHE A 113 8.11 7.50 9.76
C PHE A 113 7.33 7.47 11.08
N ASP A 114 6.54 8.52 11.31
CA ASP A 114 5.36 8.45 12.17
C ASP A 114 4.13 8.00 11.36
N GLU A 115 2.99 7.79 12.02
CA GLU A 115 1.80 7.26 11.34
C GLU A 115 1.21 8.24 10.32
N GLU A 116 1.26 9.54 10.57
CA GLU A 116 0.71 10.56 9.68
C GLU A 116 1.50 10.63 8.37
N HIS A 117 2.82 10.71 8.46
CA HIS A 117 3.70 10.75 7.30
C HIS A 117 3.76 9.42 6.57
N PHE A 118 3.70 8.28 7.30
CA PHE A 118 3.55 6.96 6.70
C PHE A 118 2.29 6.90 5.81
N ARG A 119 1.14 7.31 6.34
CA ARG A 119 -0.14 7.39 5.62
C ARG A 119 -0.05 8.27 4.38
N SER A 120 0.55 9.43 4.52
CA SER A 120 0.69 10.40 3.43
C SER A 120 1.61 9.87 2.33
N PHE A 121 2.73 9.25 2.72
CA PHE A 121 3.67 8.64 1.79
C PHE A 121 3.04 7.48 1.00
N VAL A 122 2.37 6.54 1.68
CA VAL A 122 1.69 5.41 1.03
C VAL A 122 0.72 5.90 -0.05
N LYS A 123 -0.11 6.92 0.26
CA LYS A 123 -1.07 7.50 -0.70
C LYS A 123 -0.42 8.12 -1.94
N ALA A 124 0.76 8.70 -1.78
CA ALA A 124 1.50 9.26 -2.89
C ALA A 124 2.27 8.18 -3.67
N TYR A 125 2.86 7.20 -2.95
CA TYR A 125 3.64 6.11 -3.54
C TYR A 125 2.83 5.23 -4.50
N VAL A 126 1.62 4.84 -4.12
CA VAL A 126 0.78 3.96 -4.97
C VAL A 126 0.36 4.61 -6.29
N LYS A 127 0.52 5.92 -6.42
CA LYS A 127 0.27 6.67 -7.67
C LYS A 127 1.50 6.81 -8.54
N LEU A 128 2.69 6.48 -8.03
CA LEU A 128 3.90 6.49 -8.83
C LEU A 128 3.81 5.44 -9.94
N PRO A 129 4.42 5.71 -11.12
CA PRO A 129 4.51 4.70 -12.16
C PRO A 129 5.25 3.45 -11.67
N SER A 130 4.81 2.28 -12.10
CA SER A 130 5.43 1.00 -11.72
C SER A 130 6.93 0.93 -12.04
N VAL A 131 7.37 1.60 -13.12
CA VAL A 131 8.78 1.71 -13.47
C VAL A 131 9.61 2.40 -12.38
N VAL A 132 9.01 3.32 -11.61
CA VAL A 132 9.67 4.00 -10.48
C VAL A 132 9.55 3.14 -9.22
N GLN A 133 8.34 2.66 -8.92
CA GLN A 133 8.10 1.81 -7.74
C GLN A 133 9.01 0.59 -7.70
N ASN A 134 9.17 -0.10 -8.84
CA ASN A 134 9.95 -1.33 -8.96
C ASN A 134 11.48 -1.12 -8.79
N GLN A 135 11.95 0.11 -8.72
CA GLN A 135 13.37 0.42 -8.51
C GLN A 135 13.66 0.80 -7.05
N ILE A 136 12.64 1.13 -6.26
CA ILE A 136 12.83 1.59 -4.88
C ILE A 136 13.02 0.37 -3.97
N SER A 137 14.13 0.34 -3.26
CA SER A 137 14.48 -0.70 -2.27
C SER A 137 14.17 -0.29 -0.83
N SER A 138 14.36 0.99 -0.51
CA SER A 138 14.05 1.52 0.82
C SER A 138 13.67 2.99 0.79
N ILE A 139 12.97 3.43 1.81
CA ILE A 139 12.49 4.80 1.97
C ILE A 139 12.82 5.27 3.39
N VAL A 140 13.51 6.41 3.50
CA VAL A 140 13.84 7.01 4.79
C VAL A 140 13.18 8.37 4.87
N PHE A 141 12.40 8.60 5.93
CA PHE A 141 11.87 9.91 6.25
C PHE A 141 12.94 10.74 6.94
N GLU A 142 13.36 11.82 6.31
CA GLU A 142 14.47 12.68 6.74
C GLU A 142 14.05 14.16 6.70
N PRO A 143 13.04 14.60 7.48
CA PRO A 143 12.64 16.00 7.50
C PRO A 143 13.76 16.89 8.02
N ASP A 144 13.83 18.12 7.52
CA ASP A 144 14.71 19.16 8.03
C ASP A 144 13.95 20.49 8.17
N GLU A 145 14.63 21.54 8.61
CA GLU A 145 14.00 22.87 8.87
C GLU A 145 13.33 23.47 7.61
N LYS A 146 13.80 23.14 6.43
CA LYS A 146 13.29 23.66 5.16
C LYS A 146 12.25 22.77 4.52
N ASP A 147 12.39 21.45 4.73
CA ASP A 147 11.62 20.42 4.05
C ASP A 147 11.06 19.39 5.05
N GLN A 148 9.90 19.72 5.63
CA GLN A 148 9.25 18.92 6.68
C GLN A 148 8.73 17.56 6.20
N THR A 149 8.61 17.36 4.89
CA THR A 149 8.09 16.12 4.27
C THR A 149 9.14 15.44 3.38
N LYS A 150 10.41 15.82 3.58
CA LYS A 150 11.53 15.25 2.81
C LYS A 150 11.70 13.76 3.08
N CYS A 151 11.84 13.01 1.99
CA CYS A 151 12.15 11.60 2.00
C CYS A 151 13.37 11.32 1.11
N LYS A 152 14.14 10.32 1.51
CA LYS A 152 15.21 9.72 0.74
C LYS A 152 14.71 8.38 0.21
N LEU A 153 14.69 8.21 -1.10
CA LEU A 153 14.38 6.95 -1.78
C LEU A 153 15.68 6.31 -2.24
N GLU A 154 15.98 5.13 -1.77
CA GLU A 154 17.13 4.33 -2.21
C GLU A 154 16.66 3.37 -3.30
N LEU A 155 17.39 3.32 -4.42
CA LEU A 155 17.08 2.46 -5.55
C LEU A 155 17.95 1.19 -5.53
N ASP A 156 17.48 0.13 -6.19
CA ASP A 156 18.19 -1.16 -6.29
C ASP A 156 19.59 -1.05 -6.92
N ASP A 157 19.81 -0.06 -7.80
CA ASP A 157 21.10 0.21 -8.44
C ASP A 157 22.03 1.12 -7.60
N GLY A 158 21.63 1.46 -6.38
CA GLY A 158 22.39 2.29 -5.45
C GLY A 158 22.21 3.79 -5.65
N LYS A 159 21.38 4.22 -6.60
CA LYS A 159 20.99 5.63 -6.75
C LYS A 159 20.07 6.07 -5.64
N VAL A 160 20.05 7.37 -5.38
CA VAL A 160 19.27 7.99 -4.30
C VAL A 160 18.49 9.17 -4.85
N PHE A 161 17.20 9.21 -4.57
CA PHE A 161 16.32 10.32 -4.87
C PHE A 161 15.89 11.01 -3.57
N TYR A 162 16.04 12.34 -3.52
CA TYR A 162 15.43 13.15 -2.47
C TYR A 162 14.17 13.81 -3.02
N VAL A 163 13.06 13.59 -2.32
CA VAL A 163 11.72 14.07 -2.73
C VAL A 163 10.96 14.63 -1.55
N ARG A 164 9.93 15.45 -1.81
CA ARG A 164 8.85 15.74 -0.85
C ARG A 164 7.67 14.83 -1.11
N ILE A 165 7.00 14.40 -0.06
CA ILE A 165 5.83 13.51 -0.17
C ILE A 165 4.78 14.12 -1.12
N GLU A 166 4.46 15.40 -0.96
CA GLU A 166 3.43 16.11 -1.73
C GLU A 166 3.77 16.35 -3.20
N ASP A 167 5.05 16.35 -3.54
CA ASP A 167 5.52 16.68 -4.89
C ASP A 167 5.90 15.44 -5.72
N MET A 168 6.18 14.30 -5.07
CA MET A 168 6.77 13.14 -5.74
C MET A 168 5.92 12.58 -6.87
N GLU A 169 4.58 12.59 -6.76
CA GLU A 169 3.67 12.14 -7.82
C GLU A 169 3.85 12.95 -9.11
N LYS A 170 4.05 14.26 -9.00
CA LYS A 170 4.25 15.15 -10.15
C LYS A 170 5.66 15.10 -10.72
N GLN A 171 6.64 14.88 -9.85
CA GLN A 171 8.06 14.92 -10.22
C GLN A 171 8.56 13.59 -10.77
N LEU A 172 8.13 12.46 -10.18
CA LEU A 172 8.56 11.11 -10.54
C LEU A 172 7.62 10.45 -11.56
N THR A 173 7.25 11.16 -12.62
CA THR A 173 6.55 10.55 -13.76
C THR A 173 7.49 9.63 -14.54
N SER A 174 6.95 8.66 -15.31
CA SER A 174 7.78 7.79 -16.15
C SER A 174 8.71 8.57 -17.08
N THR A 175 8.20 9.66 -17.68
CA THR A 175 8.97 10.50 -18.58
C THR A 175 10.13 11.19 -17.85
N ASN A 176 9.87 11.81 -16.70
CA ASN A 176 10.90 12.50 -15.94
C ASN A 176 11.96 11.52 -15.40
N TYR A 177 11.52 10.34 -14.93
CA TYR A 177 12.41 9.30 -14.45
C TYR A 177 13.40 8.87 -15.53
N TYR A 178 12.89 8.46 -16.69
CA TYR A 178 13.77 8.05 -17.80
C TYR A 178 14.66 9.17 -18.30
N LEU A 179 14.12 10.39 -18.45
CA LEU A 179 14.89 11.53 -18.89
C LEU A 179 16.10 11.80 -17.98
N VAL A 180 15.88 11.80 -16.67
CA VAL A 180 16.94 12.10 -15.70
C VAL A 180 17.97 10.98 -15.64
N ILE A 181 17.54 9.72 -15.55
CA ILE A 181 18.46 8.58 -15.49
C ILE A 181 19.27 8.43 -16.78
N GLN A 182 18.68 8.67 -17.95
CA GLN A 182 19.40 8.60 -19.22
C GLN A 182 20.35 9.79 -19.44
N SER A 183 19.95 10.99 -19.00
CA SER A 183 20.78 12.19 -19.18
C SER A 183 21.96 12.25 -18.20
N TYR A 184 21.82 11.61 -17.04
CA TYR A 184 22.78 11.66 -15.94
C TYR A 184 23.04 10.28 -15.32
N PRO A 185 23.46 9.27 -16.11
CA PRO A 185 23.51 7.87 -15.63
C PRO A 185 24.56 7.63 -14.53
N ASP A 186 25.64 8.43 -14.54
CA ASP A 186 26.79 8.28 -13.62
C ASP A 186 26.61 9.01 -12.29
N TYR A 187 25.50 9.71 -12.13
CA TYR A 187 25.23 10.40 -10.87
C TYR A 187 24.60 9.42 -9.86
N LYS A 188 24.93 9.63 -8.58
CA LYS A 188 24.39 8.85 -7.48
C LYS A 188 23.17 9.51 -6.82
N TYR A 189 23.17 10.84 -6.73
CA TYR A 189 22.15 11.59 -6.00
C TYR A 189 21.36 12.49 -6.95
N TYR A 190 20.03 12.43 -6.82
CA TYR A 190 19.07 13.19 -7.61
C TYR A 190 18.14 13.92 -6.65
N ASP A 191 18.29 15.23 -6.59
CA ASP A 191 17.55 16.10 -5.68
C ASP A 191 16.35 16.72 -6.41
N TYR A 192 15.15 16.32 -6.01
CA TYR A 192 13.87 16.83 -6.50
C TYR A 192 13.20 17.80 -5.52
N LEU A 193 13.92 18.30 -4.50
CA LEU A 193 13.37 19.26 -3.53
C LEU A 193 13.13 20.65 -4.13
N GLY A 194 13.75 20.96 -5.27
CA GLY A 194 13.54 22.18 -6.03
C GLY A 194 12.49 22.04 -7.13
N LYS A 195 12.30 23.11 -7.90
CA LYS A 195 11.44 23.11 -9.10
C LYS A 195 11.99 22.25 -10.25
N LYS A 196 13.28 21.93 -10.22
CA LYS A 196 14.00 21.09 -11.19
C LYS A 196 14.84 20.08 -10.43
N CYS A 197 15.03 18.90 -11.01
CA CYS A 197 15.96 17.92 -10.46
C CYS A 197 17.40 18.46 -10.52
N LEU A 198 18.10 18.42 -9.40
CA LEU A 198 19.53 18.64 -9.32
C LEU A 198 20.24 17.30 -9.20
N CYS A 199 21.23 17.05 -10.06
CA CYS A 199 22.04 15.84 -10.01
C CYS A 199 23.37 16.16 -9.31
N ILE A 200 23.71 15.38 -8.28
CA ILE A 200 24.92 15.59 -7.48
C ILE A 200 25.85 14.39 -7.65
N GLN A 201 27.03 14.64 -8.16
CA GLN A 201 28.12 13.66 -8.18
C GLN A 201 28.96 13.90 -6.91
N LEU A 202 29.00 12.93 -6.00
CA LEU A 202 30.01 12.96 -4.96
C LEU A 202 31.33 12.53 -5.60
N ASN A 203 32.28 13.46 -5.68
CA ASN A 203 33.64 13.08 -5.97
C ASN A 203 34.09 12.06 -4.95
N SER A 204 34.48 10.88 -5.43
CA SER A 204 35.16 9.87 -4.60
C SER A 204 36.38 10.51 -3.96
N VAL A 205 36.36 10.62 -2.63
CA VAL A 205 37.53 10.99 -1.83
C VAL A 205 38.43 9.77 -1.70
#